data_1b0dd8b388c6ff4bffefdff01ecbe0a5
#
_entry.id   1b0dd8b388c6ff4bffefdff01ecbe0a5
#
_cell.length_a   1.000
_cell.length_b   1.000
_cell.length_c   1.000
_cell.angle_alpha   90.00
_cell.angle_beta   90.00
_cell.angle_gamma   90.00
#
_symmetry.space_group_name_H-M   'P 1'
#
loop_
_entity.id
_entity.type
_entity.pdbx_description
1 polymer ?
#
loop_
_entity_poly.entity_id
_entity_poly.type
_entity_poly.pdbx_seq_one_letter_code
_entity_poly.pdbx_strand_id
1 'polypeptide(L)'
;VSAECDMSGGLPAFTVVGLPDAAVTEARERVRAAIKNCGFAFPVSRITVNLAPADRRKEGTVYDLPMLVGLLQGSGQLEADLEPWGFVGEVALSGQLRPVRGMLSMALAARRECGGCSSPRTARLKLF
;
A
#
# COMPACT_ATOMS: atom_id res chain seq x y z
N VAL A 1 10.42 1.88 3.75
CA VAL A 1 9.21 2.71 3.76
C VAL A 1 8.07 1.90 4.38
N SER A 2 7.38 2.49 5.31
CA SER A 2 6.18 1.90 5.89
C SER A 2 4.96 2.78 5.66
N ALA A 3 3.81 2.15 5.46
CA ALA A 3 2.54 2.84 5.30
C ALA A 3 1.76 2.77 6.61
N GLU A 4 1.48 3.92 7.17
CA GLU A 4 0.72 4.05 8.40
C GLU A 4 -0.63 4.68 8.06
N CYS A 5 -1.72 3.95 8.35
CA CYS A 5 -3.08 4.41 8.04
C CYS A 5 -3.79 4.82 9.30
N ASP A 6 -4.27 6.05 9.33
CA ASP A 6 -5.10 6.58 10.42
C ASP A 6 -6.50 6.85 9.91
N MET A 7 -7.50 6.41 10.65
CA MET A 7 -8.89 6.66 10.33
C MET A 7 -9.56 7.33 11.52
N SER A 8 -10.17 8.49 11.26
CA SER A 8 -10.87 9.24 12.31
C SER A 8 -12.25 9.64 11.81
N GLY A 9 -13.12 10.03 12.75
CA GLY A 9 -14.44 10.57 12.44
C GLY A 9 -14.35 11.96 11.81
N GLY A 10 -15.42 12.41 11.20
CA GLY A 10 -15.53 13.71 10.57
C GLY A 10 -15.90 13.61 9.11
N LEU A 11 -15.68 14.67 8.35
CA LEU A 11 -15.96 14.68 6.92
C LEU A 11 -15.06 13.69 6.19
N PRO A 12 -15.63 12.83 5.32
CA PRO A 12 -14.82 11.88 4.57
C PRO A 12 -13.73 12.57 3.77
N ALA A 13 -12.51 12.07 3.91
CA ALA A 13 -11.36 12.57 3.18
C ALA A 13 -10.31 11.46 3.05
N PHE A 14 -9.48 11.54 2.03
CA PHE A 14 -8.39 10.62 1.82
C PHE A 14 -7.14 11.42 1.47
N THR A 15 -6.18 11.45 2.37
CA THR A 15 -4.95 12.24 2.24
C THR A 15 -3.73 11.34 2.36
N VAL A 16 -2.73 11.58 1.52
CA VAL A 16 -1.43 10.90 1.59
C VAL A 16 -0.37 11.92 1.96
N VAL A 17 0.40 11.63 2.99
CA VAL A 17 1.50 12.48 3.46
C VAL A 17 2.81 11.71 3.47
N GLY A 18 3.93 12.39 3.57
CA GLY A 18 5.26 11.78 3.56
C GLY A 18 6.01 12.03 2.25
N LEU A 19 5.92 13.24 1.73
CA LEU A 19 6.56 13.67 0.47
C LEU A 19 6.17 12.80 -0.73
N PRO A 20 4.87 12.62 -1.01
CA PRO A 20 4.44 11.86 -2.18
C PRO A 20 4.63 12.66 -3.46
N ASP A 21 5.03 11.99 -4.54
CA ASP A 21 4.97 12.59 -5.87
C ASP A 21 3.54 12.51 -6.45
N ALA A 22 3.37 12.96 -7.70
CA ALA A 22 2.06 12.93 -8.35
C ALA A 22 1.51 11.50 -8.49
N ALA A 23 2.35 10.54 -8.85
CA ALA A 23 1.94 9.14 -9.01
C ALA A 23 1.50 8.52 -7.67
N VAL A 24 2.20 8.83 -6.59
CA VAL A 24 1.85 8.38 -5.25
C VAL A 24 0.53 9.01 -4.81
N THR A 25 0.32 10.28 -5.09
CA THR A 25 -0.94 10.97 -4.76
C THR A 25 -2.11 10.41 -5.56
N GLU A 26 -1.91 10.09 -6.83
CA GLU A 26 -2.92 9.46 -7.68
C GLU A 26 -3.34 8.08 -7.19
N ALA A 27 -2.50 7.41 -6.41
CA ALA A 27 -2.82 6.11 -5.85
C ALA A 27 -4.15 6.11 -5.09
N ARG A 28 -4.56 7.24 -4.54
CA ARG A 28 -5.85 7.37 -3.86
C ARG A 28 -7.01 6.92 -4.74
N GLU A 29 -7.00 7.31 -6.01
CA GLU A 29 -8.07 6.94 -6.95
C GLU A 29 -8.00 5.48 -7.34
N ARG A 30 -6.79 4.96 -7.60
CA ARG A 30 -6.61 3.54 -7.93
C ARG A 30 -7.03 2.63 -6.77
N VAL A 31 -6.60 2.95 -5.57
CA VAL A 31 -6.94 2.17 -4.37
C VAL A 31 -8.43 2.22 -4.07
N ARG A 32 -9.04 3.39 -4.18
CA ARG A 32 -10.48 3.55 -3.95
C ARG A 32 -11.29 2.67 -4.91
N ALA A 33 -10.99 2.75 -6.19
CA ALA A 33 -11.69 1.96 -7.20
C ALA A 33 -11.45 0.46 -7.01
N ALA A 34 -10.22 0.07 -6.73
CA ALA A 34 -9.86 -1.34 -6.52
C ALA A 34 -10.62 -1.94 -5.32
N ILE A 35 -10.67 -1.24 -4.21
CA ILE A 35 -11.40 -1.72 -3.02
C ILE A 35 -12.87 -1.96 -3.35
N LYS A 36 -13.52 -1.02 -4.02
CA LYS A 36 -14.92 -1.15 -4.41
C LYS A 36 -15.13 -2.28 -5.41
N ASN A 37 -14.28 -2.39 -6.40
CA ASN A 37 -14.41 -3.39 -7.46
C ASN A 37 -14.09 -4.81 -6.99
N CYS A 38 -13.34 -4.95 -5.90
CA CYS A 38 -13.10 -6.24 -5.27
C CYS A 38 -14.18 -6.66 -4.27
N GLY A 39 -15.22 -5.86 -4.12
CA GLY A 39 -16.34 -6.19 -3.23
C GLY A 39 -16.17 -5.76 -1.78
N PHE A 40 -15.13 -5.01 -1.47
CA PHE A 40 -14.92 -4.43 -0.15
C PHE A 40 -15.59 -3.06 -0.04
N ALA A 41 -15.93 -2.66 1.17
CA ALA A 41 -16.45 -1.33 1.44
C ALA A 41 -15.30 -0.33 1.58
N PHE A 42 -15.37 0.78 0.85
CA PHE A 42 -14.41 1.86 1.08
C PHE A 42 -14.83 2.62 2.34
N PRO A 43 -13.93 2.82 3.31
CA PRO A 43 -14.29 3.42 4.60
C PRO A 43 -14.82 4.85 4.44
N VAL A 44 -15.94 5.15 5.11
CA VAL A 44 -16.51 6.49 5.17
C VAL A 44 -15.95 7.19 6.40
N SER A 45 -14.69 7.59 6.30
CA SER A 45 -13.92 8.15 7.41
C SER A 45 -12.93 9.17 6.87
N ARG A 46 -12.37 9.97 7.76
CA ARG A 46 -11.24 10.81 7.44
C ARG A 46 -9.97 9.96 7.48
N ILE A 47 -9.43 9.66 6.31
CA ILE A 47 -8.31 8.75 6.15
C ILE A 47 -7.04 9.55 5.89
N THR A 48 -6.00 9.28 6.68
CA THR A 48 -4.66 9.80 6.43
C THR A 48 -3.70 8.64 6.32
N VAL A 49 -3.00 8.54 5.20
CA VAL A 49 -1.93 7.56 5.00
C VAL A 49 -0.60 8.30 5.07
N ASN A 50 0.22 7.94 6.03
CA ASN A 50 1.58 8.47 6.15
C ASN A 50 2.57 7.45 5.61
N LEU A 51 3.36 7.85 4.63
CA LEU A 51 4.45 7.04 4.10
C LEU A 51 5.73 7.43 4.82
N ALA A 52 6.16 6.62 5.75
CA ALA A 52 7.34 6.88 6.57
C ALA A 52 8.61 6.31 5.93
N PRO A 53 9.76 6.93 6.12
CA PRO A 53 10.00 8.17 6.88
C PRO A 53 9.55 9.42 6.11
N ALA A 54 9.08 10.42 6.84
CA ALA A 54 8.48 11.63 6.25
C ALA A 54 9.49 12.54 5.55
N ASP A 55 10.77 12.38 5.82
CA ASP A 55 11.85 13.17 5.21
C ASP A 55 12.35 12.59 3.88
N ARG A 56 11.82 11.45 3.45
CA ARG A 56 12.22 10.76 2.23
C ARG A 56 11.11 10.86 1.19
N ARG A 57 11.48 11.35 0.00
CA ARG A 57 10.53 11.46 -1.12
C ARG A 57 10.11 10.07 -1.61
N LYS A 58 8.81 9.91 -1.90
CA LYS A 58 8.23 8.68 -2.43
C LYS A 58 7.78 8.92 -3.85
N GLU A 59 8.13 8.00 -4.75
CA GLU A 59 7.88 8.12 -6.18
C GLU A 59 7.30 6.84 -6.75
N GLY A 60 6.50 6.99 -7.80
CA GLY A 60 5.99 5.87 -8.59
C GLY A 60 4.75 5.22 -8.00
N THR A 61 4.45 4.03 -8.50
CA THR A 61 3.20 3.32 -8.21
C THR A 61 3.38 2.15 -7.22
N VAL A 62 4.59 1.96 -6.69
CA VAL A 62 4.91 0.82 -5.82
C VAL A 62 4.14 0.83 -4.50
N TYR A 63 3.62 1.99 -4.10
CA TYR A 63 2.95 2.17 -2.82
C TYR A 63 1.44 1.87 -2.88
N ASP A 64 0.90 1.60 -4.06
CA ASP A 64 -0.53 1.31 -4.21
C ASP A 64 -0.98 0.14 -3.33
N LEU A 65 -0.27 -0.98 -3.42
CA LEU A 65 -0.62 -2.18 -2.66
C LEU A 65 -0.47 -2.00 -1.15
N PRO A 66 0.62 -1.43 -0.62
CA PRO A 66 0.71 -1.14 0.81
C PRO A 66 -0.43 -0.26 1.32
N MET A 67 -0.85 0.75 0.56
CA MET A 67 -1.97 1.61 0.94
C MET A 67 -3.29 0.83 0.97
N LEU A 68 -3.55 0.02 -0.04
CA LEU A 68 -4.77 -0.78 -0.11
C LEU A 68 -4.85 -1.75 1.08
N VAL A 69 -3.77 -2.48 1.34
CA VAL A 69 -3.71 -3.44 2.45
C VAL A 69 -3.86 -2.74 3.79
N GLY A 70 -3.20 -1.59 3.96
CA GLY A 70 -3.32 -0.79 5.18
C GLY A 70 -4.74 -0.29 5.44
N LEU A 71 -5.45 0.13 4.39
CA LEU A 71 -6.84 0.56 4.51
C LEU A 71 -7.77 -0.59 4.87
N LEU A 72 -7.59 -1.76 4.27
CA LEU A 72 -8.41 -2.93 4.60
C LEU A 72 -8.17 -3.40 6.04
N GLN A 73 -6.93 -3.38 6.49
CA GLN A 73 -6.60 -3.74 7.86
C GLN A 73 -7.15 -2.72 8.85
N GLY A 74 -6.95 -1.43 8.59
CA GLY A 74 -7.42 -0.36 9.46
C GLY A 74 -8.93 -0.27 9.58
N SER A 75 -9.67 -0.66 8.54
CA SER A 75 -11.13 -0.69 8.56
C SER A 75 -11.71 -2.00 9.12
N GLY A 76 -10.87 -2.93 9.53
CA GLY A 76 -11.31 -4.21 10.09
C GLY A 76 -11.77 -5.24 9.07
N GLN A 77 -11.63 -4.97 7.78
CA GLN A 77 -12.04 -5.90 6.72
C GLN A 77 -10.99 -6.98 6.45
N LEU A 78 -9.76 -6.76 6.90
CA LEU A 78 -8.68 -7.73 6.81
C LEU A 78 -8.09 -7.94 8.19
N GLU A 79 -8.26 -9.15 8.72
CA GLU A 79 -7.73 -9.54 10.02
C GLU A 79 -6.54 -10.47 9.82
N ALA A 80 -5.34 -9.93 9.82
CA ALA A 80 -4.11 -10.69 9.66
C ALA A 80 -2.95 -9.93 10.29
N ASP A 81 -1.94 -10.68 10.75
CA ASP A 81 -0.69 -10.08 11.17
C ASP A 81 0.16 -9.80 9.94
N LEU A 82 0.26 -8.52 9.58
CA LEU A 82 0.98 -8.07 8.38
C LEU A 82 2.40 -7.60 8.68
N GLU A 83 2.80 -7.51 9.93
CA GLU A 83 4.11 -7.00 10.32
C GLU A 83 5.29 -7.72 9.64
N PRO A 84 5.30 -9.06 9.54
CA PRO A 84 6.42 -9.75 8.91
C PRO A 84 6.43 -9.67 7.39
N TRP A 85 5.45 -8.99 6.77
CA TRP A 85 5.27 -8.97 5.32
C TRP A 85 5.59 -7.62 4.71
N GLY A 86 6.35 -7.63 3.62
CA GLY A 86 6.52 -6.46 2.77
C GLY A 86 5.57 -6.54 1.56
N PHE A 87 5.01 -5.40 1.18
CA PHE A 87 4.09 -5.31 0.05
C PHE A 87 4.60 -4.27 -0.94
N VAL A 88 4.68 -4.65 -2.21
CA VAL A 88 4.98 -3.72 -3.30
C VAL A 88 4.12 -4.09 -4.51
N GLY A 89 3.60 -3.10 -5.19
CA GLY A 89 2.82 -3.34 -6.40
C GLY A 89 1.98 -2.17 -6.80
N GLU A 90 1.70 -2.09 -8.09
CA GLU A 90 0.70 -1.19 -8.65
C GLU A 90 -0.65 -1.90 -8.67
N VAL A 91 -1.70 -1.18 -8.34
CA VAL A 91 -3.06 -1.72 -8.33
C VAL A 91 -3.85 -1.13 -9.48
N ALA A 92 -4.45 -1.98 -10.32
CA ALA A 92 -5.37 -1.54 -11.35
C ALA A 92 -6.73 -1.20 -10.74
N LEU A 93 -7.52 -0.42 -11.45
CA LEU A 93 -8.87 -0.06 -10.98
C LEU A 93 -9.76 -1.27 -10.74
N SER A 94 -9.52 -2.36 -11.45
CA SER A 94 -10.23 -3.64 -11.26
C SER A 94 -9.82 -4.39 -10.01
N GLY A 95 -8.74 -3.97 -9.35
CA GLY A 95 -8.14 -4.68 -8.21
C GLY A 95 -7.03 -5.63 -8.57
N GLN A 96 -6.71 -5.79 -9.85
CA GLN A 96 -5.58 -6.63 -10.26
C GLN A 96 -4.26 -5.96 -9.90
N LEU A 97 -3.30 -6.76 -9.49
CA LEU A 97 -1.95 -6.29 -9.22
C LEU A 97 -1.13 -6.26 -10.50
N ARG A 98 -0.33 -5.21 -10.65
CA ARG A 98 0.59 -5.05 -11.77
C ARG A 98 2.03 -5.00 -11.26
N PRO A 99 2.99 -5.57 -12.02
CA PRO A 99 4.39 -5.47 -11.65
C PRO A 99 4.90 -4.04 -11.80
N VAL A 100 5.91 -3.70 -11.02
CA VAL A 100 6.57 -2.40 -11.05
C VAL A 100 8.04 -2.57 -11.39
N ARG A 101 8.66 -1.49 -11.90
CA ARG A 101 10.09 -1.50 -12.22
C ARG A 101 10.91 -1.69 -10.96
N GLY A 102 11.98 -2.45 -11.07
CA GLY A 102 12.89 -2.69 -9.97
C GLY A 102 12.36 -3.62 -8.88
N MET A 103 11.30 -4.36 -9.15
CA MET A 103 10.68 -5.25 -8.17
C MET A 103 11.66 -6.28 -7.61
N LEU A 104 12.55 -6.84 -8.46
CA LEU A 104 13.56 -7.79 -8.00
C LEU A 104 14.55 -7.11 -7.03
N SER A 105 14.99 -5.90 -7.36
CA SER A 105 15.89 -5.14 -6.50
C SER A 105 15.23 -4.80 -5.17
N MET A 106 13.96 -4.42 -5.17
CA MET A 106 13.18 -4.15 -3.96
C MET A 106 13.03 -5.39 -3.10
N ALA A 107 12.76 -6.54 -3.69
CA ALA A 107 12.62 -7.79 -2.96
C ALA A 107 13.94 -8.21 -2.31
N LEU A 108 15.07 -8.03 -3.00
CA LEU A 108 16.39 -8.32 -2.45
C LEU A 108 16.74 -7.36 -1.30
N ALA A 109 16.40 -6.08 -1.43
CA ALA A 109 16.62 -5.10 -0.37
C ALA A 109 15.77 -5.43 0.86
N ALA A 110 14.49 -5.76 0.68
CA ALA A 110 13.60 -6.16 1.76
C ALA A 110 14.12 -7.40 2.49
N ARG A 111 14.62 -8.38 1.75
CA ARG A 111 15.21 -9.59 2.32
C ARG A 111 16.41 -9.27 3.22
N ARG A 112 17.25 -8.31 2.82
CA ARG A 112 18.40 -7.90 3.62
C ARG A 112 17.98 -7.17 4.90
N GLU A 113 17.04 -6.25 4.81
CA GLU A 113 16.57 -5.46 5.95
C GLU A 113 15.81 -6.33 6.95
N CYS A 114 15.04 -7.28 6.48
CA CYS A 114 14.24 -8.15 7.34
C CYS A 114 15.03 -9.33 7.92
N GLY A 115 16.32 -9.42 7.64
CA GLY A 115 17.22 -10.39 8.32
C GLY A 115 16.78 -11.84 8.29
N GLY A 116 16.29 -12.35 7.22
CA GLY A 116 15.81 -13.72 7.14
C GLY A 116 14.36 -13.84 6.70
N CYS A 117 13.75 -12.73 6.35
CA CYS A 117 12.50 -12.74 5.59
C CYS A 117 12.78 -13.30 4.20
N SER A 118 13.05 -14.58 4.13
CA SER A 118 13.11 -15.32 2.88
C SER A 118 11.73 -15.78 2.45
N SER A 119 10.72 -15.00 2.83
CA SER A 119 9.35 -15.40 2.60
C SER A 119 9.05 -15.49 1.10
N PRO A 120 8.62 -16.67 0.61
CA PRO A 120 8.22 -16.81 -0.79
C PRO A 120 7.04 -15.92 -1.18
N ARG A 121 6.31 -15.38 -0.21
CA ARG A 121 5.15 -14.52 -0.48
C ARG A 121 5.52 -13.16 -1.04
N THR A 122 6.63 -12.57 -0.59
CA THR A 122 7.13 -11.33 -1.19
C THR A 122 7.49 -11.55 -2.66
N ALA A 123 8.05 -12.71 -2.99
CA ALA A 123 8.34 -13.09 -4.37
C ALA A 123 7.07 -13.35 -5.20
N ARG A 124 6.01 -13.84 -4.58
CA ARG A 124 4.73 -14.09 -5.28
C ARG A 124 4.07 -12.81 -5.78
N LEU A 125 4.25 -11.71 -5.08
CA LEU A 125 3.71 -10.42 -5.51
C LEU A 125 4.28 -9.97 -6.86
N LYS A 126 5.43 -10.48 -7.26
CA LYS A 126 6.02 -10.18 -8.56
C LYS A 126 5.27 -10.79 -9.73
N LEU A 127 4.54 -11.87 -9.49
CA LEU A 127 3.87 -12.63 -10.54
C LEU A 127 2.50 -12.08 -10.89
N PHE A 128 2.03 -11.15 -10.11
CA PHE A 128 0.77 -10.46 -10.35
C PHE A 128 1.05 -9.10 -10.97
#